data_76f3ac3e0ed2d0d980f618133da381cb
#
_entry.id   76f3ac3e0ed2d0d980f618133da381cb
#
_cell.length_a   1.000
_cell.length_b   1.000
_cell.length_c   1.000
_cell.angle_alpha   90.00
_cell.angle_beta   90.00
_cell.angle_gamma   90.00
#
_symmetry.space_group_name_H-M   'P 1'
#
loop_
_entity.id
_entity.type
_entity.pdbx_description
1 polymer ?
#
loop_
_entity_poly.entity_id
_entity_poly.type
_entity_poly.pdbx_seq_one_letter_code
_entity_poly.pdbx_strand_id
1 'polypeptide(L)'
;MLALDAAPDGLVLVGGDGTLSGILDVVCAAGVPVTVVPAGTGNDLARALGLPLTDVAAAVELALTGLPRPIDIGEVRTSTGTSLFLTVAALAFDARVSDRTNRLRWPSGALRYYLALLIELVRLRPLDFTIRADDGPAIPARGTLVAVGNTASYGGGMPVCVGAVPDDGTLDVVAVGPLGRVRLVRLFPVLLRGRHLARPEVHHLRARTVTVAAPGLVAYADGERVGEETCTISVRAAALTVMTDAERRDAHVR
;
A
#
# COMPACT_ATOMS: atom_id res chain seq x y z
N MET A 1 -23.21 2.89 5.55
CA MET A 1 -23.94 1.93 6.40
C MET A 1 -25.29 1.59 5.82
N LEU A 2 -26.21 2.54 5.59
CA LEU A 2 -27.57 2.26 5.06
C LEU A 2 -27.64 1.39 3.80
N ALA A 3 -26.64 1.46 2.91
CA ALA A 3 -26.63 0.63 1.70
C ALA A 3 -26.38 -0.86 1.98
N LEU A 4 -25.62 -1.20 3.03
CA LEU A 4 -25.30 -2.58 3.41
C LEU A 4 -26.40 -3.22 4.27
N ASP A 5 -27.20 -2.41 4.97
CA ASP A 5 -28.35 -2.89 5.76
C ASP A 5 -29.45 -3.52 4.88
N ALA A 6 -29.46 -3.20 3.57
CA ALA A 6 -30.39 -3.75 2.59
C ALA A 6 -29.95 -5.14 2.05
N ALA A 7 -28.83 -5.70 2.55
CA ALA A 7 -28.22 -6.95 2.05
C ALA A 7 -28.06 -6.97 0.50
N PRO A 8 -27.31 -6.02 -0.07
CA PRO A 8 -27.13 -5.94 -1.52
C PRO A 8 -26.30 -7.11 -2.05
N ASP A 9 -26.51 -7.49 -3.31
CA ASP A 9 -25.70 -8.50 -3.99
C ASP A 9 -24.27 -8.01 -4.32
N GLY A 10 -24.04 -6.70 -4.29
CA GLY A 10 -22.75 -6.08 -4.52
C GLY A 10 -22.76 -4.58 -4.23
N LEU A 11 -21.59 -3.98 -4.15
CA LEU A 11 -21.38 -2.57 -3.92
C LEU A 11 -20.62 -1.94 -5.10
N VAL A 12 -21.15 -0.87 -5.68
CA VAL A 12 -20.41 -0.05 -6.64
C VAL A 12 -19.83 1.16 -5.92
N LEU A 13 -18.52 1.27 -5.92
CA LEU A 13 -17.79 2.35 -5.26
C LEU A 13 -17.15 3.25 -6.32
N VAL A 14 -17.57 4.50 -6.38
CA VAL A 14 -16.97 5.53 -7.24
C VAL A 14 -16.01 6.37 -6.40
N GLY A 15 -14.70 6.19 -6.62
CA GLY A 15 -13.69 6.87 -5.81
C GLY A 15 -12.29 6.37 -6.06
N GLY A 16 -11.36 6.81 -5.21
CA GLY A 16 -9.97 6.32 -5.20
C GLY A 16 -9.71 5.37 -4.03
N ASP A 17 -8.42 5.01 -3.87
CA ASP A 17 -7.97 4.11 -2.81
C ASP A 17 -8.44 4.56 -1.42
N GLY A 18 -8.32 5.86 -1.09
CA GLY A 18 -8.76 6.40 0.19
C GLY A 18 -10.27 6.30 0.44
N THR A 19 -11.11 6.29 -0.62
CA THR A 19 -12.55 6.11 -0.47
C THR A 19 -12.87 4.67 -0.05
N LEU A 20 -12.19 3.70 -0.65
CA LEU A 20 -12.37 2.29 -0.29
C LEU A 20 -11.74 1.97 1.07
N SER A 21 -10.54 2.47 1.35
CA SER A 21 -9.88 2.30 2.66
C SER A 21 -10.74 2.83 3.80
N GLY A 22 -11.43 3.96 3.59
CA GLY A 22 -12.32 4.56 4.61
C GLY A 22 -13.54 3.71 5.00
N ILE A 23 -13.91 2.71 4.20
CA ILE A 23 -15.04 1.80 4.47
C ILE A 23 -14.61 0.32 4.50
N LEU A 24 -13.32 0.05 4.46
CA LEU A 24 -12.77 -1.29 4.25
C LEU A 24 -13.21 -2.28 5.32
N ASP A 25 -13.20 -1.86 6.60
CA ASP A 25 -13.67 -2.69 7.71
C ASP A 25 -15.13 -3.15 7.51
N VAL A 26 -15.98 -2.21 7.10
CA VAL A 26 -17.42 -2.46 6.91
C VAL A 26 -17.67 -3.38 5.72
N VAL A 27 -16.97 -3.16 4.62
CA VAL A 27 -17.12 -3.96 3.39
C VAL A 27 -16.60 -5.39 3.60
N CYS A 28 -15.45 -5.53 4.25
CA CYS A 28 -14.89 -6.84 4.60
C CYS A 28 -15.81 -7.61 5.56
N ALA A 29 -16.39 -6.93 6.55
CA ALA A 29 -17.33 -7.55 7.48
C ALA A 29 -18.65 -7.98 6.81
N ALA A 30 -19.10 -7.21 5.82
CA ALA A 30 -20.32 -7.53 5.06
C ALA A 30 -20.11 -8.69 4.06
N GLY A 31 -18.87 -8.93 3.61
CA GLY A 31 -18.56 -9.97 2.62
C GLY A 31 -19.15 -9.74 1.23
N VAL A 32 -19.57 -8.50 0.92
CA VAL A 32 -20.19 -8.15 -0.37
C VAL A 32 -19.12 -7.87 -1.43
N PRO A 33 -19.27 -8.36 -2.67
CA PRO A 33 -18.39 -7.99 -3.77
C PRO A 33 -18.40 -6.49 -4.07
N VAL A 34 -17.23 -5.91 -4.35
CA VAL A 34 -17.08 -4.50 -4.67
C VAL A 34 -16.67 -4.31 -6.12
N THR A 35 -17.40 -3.47 -6.83
CA THR A 35 -16.98 -2.92 -8.12
C THR A 35 -16.35 -1.56 -7.87
N VAL A 36 -15.10 -1.40 -8.24
CA VAL A 36 -14.39 -0.11 -8.09
C VAL A 36 -14.44 0.64 -9.41
N VAL A 37 -15.01 1.84 -9.39
CA VAL A 37 -14.96 2.82 -10.49
C VAL A 37 -13.91 3.87 -10.13
N PRO A 38 -12.70 3.81 -10.75
CA PRO A 38 -11.57 4.63 -10.33
C PRO A 38 -11.80 6.11 -10.66
N ALA A 39 -11.99 6.93 -9.63
CA ALA A 39 -12.16 8.39 -9.73
C ALA A 39 -11.19 9.18 -8.83
N GLY A 40 -10.21 8.50 -8.25
CA GLY A 40 -9.18 9.11 -7.41
C GLY A 40 -7.95 9.56 -8.20
N THR A 41 -6.99 10.17 -7.49
CA THR A 41 -5.72 10.63 -8.09
C THR A 41 -4.70 9.49 -8.25
N GLY A 42 -4.69 8.52 -7.35
CA GLY A 42 -3.74 7.38 -7.32
C GLY A 42 -4.28 6.16 -8.05
N ASN A 43 -5.37 5.62 -7.53
CA ASN A 43 -6.03 4.40 -7.99
C ASN A 43 -5.07 3.19 -8.07
N ASP A 44 -4.22 3.04 -7.06
CA ASP A 44 -3.16 2.04 -7.06
C ASP A 44 -3.72 0.61 -6.96
N LEU A 45 -4.79 0.39 -6.20
CA LEU A 45 -5.51 -0.89 -6.19
C LEU A 45 -6.09 -1.22 -7.57
N ALA A 46 -6.79 -0.27 -8.19
CA ALA A 46 -7.37 -0.47 -9.51
C ALA A 46 -6.29 -0.77 -10.56
N ARG A 47 -5.13 -0.12 -10.45
CA ARG A 47 -3.95 -0.40 -11.28
C ARG A 47 -3.43 -1.82 -11.05
N ALA A 48 -3.28 -2.26 -9.80
CA ALA A 48 -2.80 -3.59 -9.45
C ALA A 48 -3.73 -4.70 -9.96
N LEU A 49 -5.04 -4.45 -9.95
CA LEU A 49 -6.06 -5.38 -10.44
C LEU A 49 -6.32 -5.27 -11.95
N GLY A 50 -5.67 -4.31 -12.64
CA GLY A 50 -5.86 -4.07 -14.06
C GLY A 50 -7.25 -3.53 -14.41
N LEU A 51 -7.94 -2.86 -13.50
CA LEU A 51 -9.26 -2.27 -13.76
C LEU A 51 -9.18 -1.11 -14.75
N PRO A 52 -10.27 -0.78 -15.47
CA PRO A 52 -10.32 0.36 -16.36
C PRO A 52 -10.08 1.68 -15.59
N LEU A 53 -8.93 2.33 -15.81
CA LEU A 53 -8.56 3.54 -15.05
C LEU A 53 -9.20 4.83 -15.59
N THR A 54 -9.52 4.86 -16.89
CA THR A 54 -10.00 6.05 -17.59
C THR A 54 -11.35 5.84 -18.28
N ASP A 55 -11.81 4.62 -18.40
CA ASP A 55 -13.09 4.27 -18.99
C ASP A 55 -14.10 3.96 -17.86
N VAL A 56 -14.87 4.98 -17.50
CA VAL A 56 -15.89 4.87 -16.45
C VAL A 56 -17.00 3.90 -16.85
N ALA A 57 -17.38 3.85 -18.12
CA ALA A 57 -18.44 2.96 -18.58
C ALA A 57 -18.01 1.49 -18.44
N ALA A 58 -16.81 1.15 -18.90
CA ALA A 58 -16.26 -0.18 -18.74
C ALA A 58 -16.08 -0.55 -17.24
N ALA A 59 -15.68 0.38 -16.39
CA ALA A 59 -15.56 0.13 -14.97
C ALA A 59 -16.91 -0.14 -14.29
N VAL A 60 -17.98 0.57 -14.68
CA VAL A 60 -19.34 0.33 -14.19
C VAL A 60 -19.90 -1.00 -14.71
N GLU A 61 -19.60 -1.35 -15.95
CA GLU A 61 -20.05 -2.60 -16.56
C GLU A 61 -19.57 -3.84 -15.80
N LEU A 62 -18.41 -3.77 -15.14
CA LEU A 62 -17.90 -4.83 -14.26
C LEU A 62 -18.85 -5.17 -13.11
N ALA A 63 -19.73 -4.27 -12.70
CA ALA A 63 -20.76 -4.58 -11.70
C ALA A 63 -21.75 -5.66 -12.18
N LEU A 64 -21.96 -5.77 -13.49
CA LEU A 64 -22.92 -6.67 -14.11
C LEU A 64 -22.26 -7.88 -14.79
N THR A 65 -21.09 -7.69 -15.37
CA THR A 65 -20.42 -8.69 -16.22
C THR A 65 -19.11 -9.22 -15.62
N GLY A 66 -18.57 -8.55 -14.61
CA GLY A 66 -17.31 -8.93 -13.98
C GLY A 66 -17.38 -10.25 -13.22
N LEU A 67 -16.23 -10.85 -13.01
CA LEU A 67 -16.09 -12.03 -12.17
C LEU A 67 -15.56 -11.65 -10.78
N PRO A 68 -16.10 -12.24 -9.70
CA PRO A 68 -15.62 -12.00 -8.37
C PRO A 68 -14.19 -12.56 -8.21
N ARG A 69 -13.27 -11.71 -7.80
CA ARG A 69 -11.89 -12.06 -7.47
C ARG A 69 -11.64 -11.77 -5.99
N PRO A 70 -11.44 -12.81 -5.17
CA PRO A 70 -10.96 -12.62 -3.80
C PRO A 70 -9.55 -12.03 -3.83
N ILE A 71 -9.32 -10.99 -3.04
CA ILE A 71 -8.00 -10.39 -2.85
C ILE A 71 -7.66 -10.32 -1.37
N ASP A 72 -6.38 -10.28 -1.12
CA ASP A 72 -5.83 -10.08 0.20
C ASP A 72 -5.92 -8.61 0.59
N ILE A 73 -5.91 -8.34 1.88
CA ILE A 73 -5.71 -7.01 2.44
C ILE A 73 -4.64 -7.06 3.52
N GLY A 74 -3.98 -5.94 3.73
CA GLY A 74 -3.05 -5.82 4.85
C GLY A 74 -3.75 -5.36 6.12
N GLU A 75 -3.26 -5.82 7.25
CA GLU A 75 -3.66 -5.38 8.58
C GLU A 75 -2.44 -4.85 9.33
N VAL A 76 -2.51 -3.61 9.83
CA VAL A 76 -1.49 -3.03 10.71
C VAL A 76 -2.03 -3.01 12.12
N ARG A 77 -1.36 -3.69 13.04
CA ARG A 77 -1.65 -3.67 14.48
C ARG A 77 -0.57 -2.91 15.22
N THR A 78 -1.01 -1.96 16.04
CA THR A 78 -0.15 -1.13 16.89
C THR A 78 -0.68 -1.09 18.32
N SER A 79 -0.01 -0.38 19.22
CA SER A 79 -0.49 -0.15 20.60
C SER A 79 -1.80 0.65 20.65
N THR A 80 -2.12 1.41 19.61
CA THR A 80 -3.29 2.29 19.55
C THR A 80 -4.50 1.65 18.85
N GLY A 81 -4.33 0.52 18.18
CA GLY A 81 -5.41 -0.17 17.48
C GLY A 81 -4.96 -0.97 16.26
N THR A 82 -5.96 -1.35 15.48
CA THR A 82 -5.79 -2.11 14.23
C THR A 82 -6.38 -1.29 13.09
N SER A 83 -5.67 -1.24 11.97
CA SER A 83 -6.09 -0.60 10.72
C SER A 83 -5.90 -1.54 9.55
N LEU A 84 -6.85 -1.56 8.63
CA LEU A 84 -6.73 -2.30 7.37
C LEU A 84 -6.15 -1.41 6.27
N PHE A 85 -5.50 -2.02 5.28
CA PHE A 85 -5.02 -1.30 4.10
C PHE A 85 -5.06 -2.17 2.84
N LEU A 86 -5.15 -1.53 1.69
CA LEU A 86 -5.29 -2.15 0.38
C LEU A 86 -3.96 -2.28 -0.35
N THR A 87 -3.10 -1.26 -0.23
CA THR A 87 -1.93 -1.12 -1.11
C THR A 87 -0.62 -1.32 -0.38
N VAL A 88 -0.11 -0.32 0.31
CA VAL A 88 1.21 -0.37 0.97
C VAL A 88 1.18 0.30 2.32
N ALA A 89 1.77 -0.37 3.31
CA ALA A 89 2.14 0.24 4.58
C ALA A 89 3.59 0.76 4.49
N ALA A 90 3.75 2.06 4.73
CA ALA A 90 5.01 2.78 4.64
C ALA A 90 5.52 3.15 6.04
N LEU A 91 6.80 2.89 6.32
CA LEU A 91 7.41 3.13 7.61
C LEU A 91 8.71 3.95 7.47
N ALA A 92 9.06 4.68 8.51
CA ALA A 92 10.27 5.50 8.61
C ALA A 92 10.25 6.71 7.65
N PHE A 93 11.20 6.82 6.70
CA PHE A 93 11.34 8.00 5.86
C PHE A 93 10.11 8.28 5.02
N ASP A 94 9.55 7.27 4.40
CA ASP A 94 8.40 7.40 3.52
C ASP A 94 7.13 7.80 4.28
N ALA A 95 6.93 7.24 5.48
CA ALA A 95 5.89 7.69 6.40
C ALA A 95 6.02 9.18 6.76
N ARG A 96 7.25 9.69 6.93
CA ARG A 96 7.50 11.13 7.17
C ARG A 96 7.17 11.99 5.96
N VAL A 97 7.42 11.51 4.75
CA VAL A 97 7.02 12.19 3.51
C VAL A 97 5.50 12.28 3.43
N SER A 98 4.81 11.18 3.72
CA SER A 98 3.34 11.13 3.75
C SER A 98 2.75 12.07 4.80
N ASP A 99 3.27 12.04 6.04
CA ASP A 99 2.88 12.96 7.12
C ASP A 99 3.06 14.43 6.71
N ARG A 100 4.22 14.76 6.12
CA ARG A 100 4.47 16.11 5.63
C ARG A 100 3.55 16.51 4.49
N THR A 101 3.32 15.62 3.53
CA THR A 101 2.42 15.86 2.41
C THR A 101 1.02 16.21 2.89
N ASN A 102 0.53 15.47 3.89
CA ASN A 102 -0.79 15.70 4.47
C ASN A 102 -0.89 17.04 5.26
N ARG A 103 0.23 17.50 5.85
CA ARG A 103 0.30 18.79 6.57
C ARG A 103 0.50 20.00 5.66
N LEU A 104 1.10 19.82 4.49
CA LEU A 104 1.30 20.91 3.54
C LEU A 104 -0.03 21.30 2.88
N ARG A 105 -0.36 22.60 2.92
CA ARG A 105 -1.55 23.15 2.27
C ARG A 105 -1.28 23.62 0.85
N TRP A 106 -0.02 23.89 0.51
CA TRP A 106 0.45 24.37 -0.77
C TRP A 106 1.86 23.82 -1.04
N PRO A 107 2.21 23.49 -2.30
CA PRO A 107 1.38 23.46 -3.52
C PRO A 107 0.36 22.33 -3.54
N SER A 108 -0.52 22.26 -4.55
CA SER A 108 -1.48 21.18 -4.74
C SER A 108 -0.92 20.04 -5.62
N GLY A 109 -1.55 18.86 -5.56
CA GLY A 109 -1.22 17.74 -6.43
C GLY A 109 0.19 17.17 -6.22
N ALA A 110 0.80 16.65 -7.28
CA ALA A 110 2.11 15.98 -7.23
C ALA A 110 3.23 16.88 -6.71
N LEU A 111 3.16 18.20 -6.95
CA LEU A 111 4.17 19.14 -6.45
C LEU A 111 4.24 19.19 -4.93
N ARG A 112 3.12 18.97 -4.24
CA ARG A 112 3.09 18.88 -2.77
C ARG A 112 3.92 17.71 -2.28
N TYR A 113 3.78 16.54 -2.91
CA TYR A 113 4.55 15.36 -2.58
C TYR A 113 6.06 15.57 -2.83
N TYR A 114 6.43 16.15 -3.97
CA TYR A 114 7.85 16.45 -4.25
C TYR A 114 8.46 17.46 -3.28
N LEU A 115 7.69 18.46 -2.84
CA LEU A 115 8.15 19.41 -1.82
C LEU A 115 8.32 18.69 -0.47
N ALA A 116 7.38 17.85 -0.08
CA ALA A 116 7.47 17.04 1.14
C ALA A 116 8.69 16.12 1.09
N LEU A 117 8.91 15.43 -0.02
CA LEU A 117 10.05 14.58 -0.26
C LEU A 117 11.38 15.35 -0.11
N LEU A 118 11.47 16.53 -0.72
CA LEU A 118 12.67 17.38 -0.63
C LEU A 118 12.96 17.82 0.81
N ILE A 119 11.94 18.23 1.55
CA ILE A 119 12.08 18.66 2.95
C ILE A 119 12.55 17.48 3.82
N GLU A 120 11.93 16.31 3.68
CA GLU A 120 12.30 15.12 4.45
C GLU A 120 13.68 14.58 4.03
N LEU A 121 14.06 14.74 2.76
CA LEU A 121 15.40 14.42 2.28
C LEU A 121 16.49 15.26 2.99
N VAL A 122 16.24 16.57 3.19
CA VAL A 122 17.16 17.43 3.96
C VAL A 122 17.26 16.96 5.42
N ARG A 123 16.18 16.44 5.98
CA ARG A 123 16.06 15.93 7.34
C ARG A 123 16.35 14.43 7.48
N LEU A 124 16.79 13.79 6.42
CA LEU A 124 17.03 12.35 6.37
C LEU A 124 17.91 11.88 7.52
N ARG A 125 17.36 10.96 8.30
CA ARG A 125 18.06 10.25 9.39
C ARG A 125 17.65 8.78 9.32
N PRO A 126 18.59 7.88 9.01
CA PRO A 126 18.35 6.45 9.14
C PRO A 126 17.98 6.10 10.59
N LEU A 127 17.05 5.17 10.76
CA LEU A 127 16.63 4.66 12.05
C LEU A 127 17.27 3.29 12.31
N ASP A 128 17.56 3.04 13.59
CA ASP A 128 17.87 1.69 14.05
C ASP A 128 16.55 1.02 14.42
N PHE A 129 16.22 -0.08 13.74
CA PHE A 129 14.99 -0.82 13.93
C PHE A 129 15.23 -2.33 13.97
N THR A 130 14.27 -3.08 14.47
CA THR A 130 14.24 -4.53 14.37
C THR A 130 13.15 -4.96 13.41
N ILE A 131 13.45 -5.92 12.54
CA ILE A 131 12.47 -6.57 11.67
C ILE A 131 12.38 -8.04 12.07
N ARG A 132 11.16 -8.54 12.21
CA ARG A 132 10.86 -9.96 12.32
C ARG A 132 9.86 -10.33 11.25
N ALA A 133 10.18 -11.33 10.43
CA ALA A 133 9.28 -11.90 9.44
C ALA A 133 8.79 -13.27 9.91
N ASP A 134 7.51 -13.49 9.92
CA ASP A 134 6.82 -14.67 10.39
C ASP A 134 7.35 -15.14 11.77
N ASP A 135 7.65 -16.41 11.95
CA ASP A 135 8.21 -16.99 13.17
C ASP A 135 9.74 -16.89 13.25
N GLY A 136 10.35 -16.14 12.33
CA GLY A 136 11.79 -15.95 12.28
C GLY A 136 12.33 -15.11 13.43
N PRO A 137 13.66 -15.01 13.57
CA PRO A 137 14.30 -14.19 14.58
C PRO A 137 14.08 -12.69 14.30
N ALA A 138 14.04 -11.90 15.36
CA ALA A 138 14.11 -10.45 15.22
C ALA A 138 15.53 -10.04 14.83
N ILE A 139 15.68 -9.42 13.68
CA ILE A 139 16.96 -9.01 13.10
C ILE A 139 17.12 -7.49 13.32
N PRO A 140 18.16 -7.06 14.04
CA PRO A 140 18.48 -5.64 14.13
C PRO A 140 18.96 -5.15 12.76
N ALA A 141 18.42 -4.02 12.34
CA ALA A 141 18.78 -3.40 11.07
C ALA A 141 18.83 -1.89 11.24
N ARG A 142 19.68 -1.25 10.45
CA ARG A 142 19.69 0.20 10.29
C ARG A 142 19.24 0.54 8.88
N GLY A 143 18.28 1.43 8.74
CA GLY A 143 17.75 1.72 7.43
C GLY A 143 17.07 3.06 7.31
N THR A 144 16.73 3.35 6.07
CA THR A 144 16.10 4.59 5.67
C THR A 144 14.59 4.44 5.55
N LEU A 145 14.13 3.29 5.06
CA LEU A 145 12.75 3.03 4.70
C LEU A 145 12.43 1.54 4.87
N VAL A 146 11.22 1.26 5.32
CA VAL A 146 10.58 -0.06 5.20
C VAL A 146 9.21 0.15 4.59
N ALA A 147 8.91 -0.59 3.52
CA ALA A 147 7.60 -0.66 2.90
C ALA A 147 7.10 -2.11 2.94
N VAL A 148 5.82 -2.28 3.24
CA VAL A 148 5.15 -3.58 3.28
C VAL A 148 3.95 -3.51 2.36
N GLY A 149 4.06 -4.16 1.20
CA GLY A 149 3.09 -4.06 0.12
C GLY A 149 2.21 -5.29 -0.01
N ASN A 150 0.91 -5.05 -0.10
CA ASN A 150 -0.08 -5.97 -0.63
C ASN A 150 -0.18 -5.82 -2.16
N THR A 151 0.14 -4.63 -2.67
CA THR A 151 0.26 -4.34 -4.10
C THR A 151 1.64 -3.79 -4.45
N ALA A 152 1.98 -3.81 -5.74
CA ALA A 152 3.29 -3.42 -6.22
C ALA A 152 3.59 -1.92 -6.07
N SER A 153 2.56 -1.06 -6.04
CA SER A 153 2.71 0.40 -6.05
C SER A 153 1.79 1.11 -5.09
N TYR A 154 2.14 2.36 -4.78
CA TYR A 154 1.32 3.32 -4.05
C TYR A 154 1.63 4.75 -4.51
N GLY A 155 0.83 5.73 -4.05
CA GLY A 155 1.05 7.14 -4.34
C GLY A 155 0.90 7.51 -5.82
N GLY A 156 0.07 6.79 -6.57
CA GLY A 156 -0.20 7.03 -7.98
C GLY A 156 0.74 6.28 -8.93
N GLY A 157 1.13 5.06 -8.56
CA GLY A 157 1.90 4.15 -9.41
C GLY A 157 3.40 4.11 -9.11
N MET A 158 3.85 4.58 -7.95
CA MET A 158 5.26 4.44 -7.56
C MET A 158 5.56 2.98 -7.15
N PRO A 159 6.37 2.23 -7.91
CA PRO A 159 6.53 0.79 -7.77
C PRO A 159 7.55 0.46 -6.67
N VAL A 160 7.14 0.50 -5.41
CA VAL A 160 8.00 0.23 -4.25
C VAL A 160 8.14 -1.26 -3.97
N CYS A 161 7.04 -2.01 -4.02
CA CYS A 161 7.00 -3.45 -3.77
C CYS A 161 6.82 -4.21 -5.09
N VAL A 162 7.78 -4.04 -6.01
CA VAL A 162 7.72 -4.65 -7.35
C VAL A 162 7.53 -6.16 -7.25
N GLY A 163 6.50 -6.67 -7.91
CA GLY A 163 6.17 -8.10 -7.91
C GLY A 163 5.15 -8.49 -6.84
N ALA A 164 4.71 -7.58 -5.98
CA ALA A 164 3.63 -7.86 -5.04
C ALA A 164 2.32 -8.17 -5.78
N VAL A 165 1.66 -9.23 -5.35
CA VAL A 165 0.43 -9.78 -5.96
C VAL A 165 -0.65 -9.84 -4.88
N PRO A 166 -1.79 -9.14 -5.05
CA PRO A 166 -2.77 -8.96 -3.98
C PRO A 166 -3.70 -10.17 -3.72
N ASP A 167 -3.34 -11.37 -4.18
CA ASP A 167 -4.14 -12.58 -3.98
C ASP A 167 -3.27 -13.85 -3.81
N ASP A 168 -2.03 -13.69 -3.34
CA ASP A 168 -1.09 -14.80 -3.14
C ASP A 168 -0.86 -15.20 -1.66
N GLY A 169 -1.58 -14.55 -0.75
CA GLY A 169 -1.54 -14.82 0.69
C GLY A 169 -0.28 -14.35 1.39
N THR A 170 0.49 -13.42 0.77
CA THR A 170 1.72 -12.88 1.37
C THR A 170 1.85 -11.38 1.13
N LEU A 171 2.70 -10.73 1.91
CA LEU A 171 3.10 -9.33 1.75
C LEU A 171 4.54 -9.25 1.28
N ASP A 172 4.83 -8.29 0.40
CA ASP A 172 6.17 -7.98 -0.06
C ASP A 172 6.81 -6.91 0.83
N VAL A 173 7.90 -7.26 1.49
CA VAL A 173 8.62 -6.37 2.42
C VAL A 173 9.87 -5.85 1.72
N VAL A 174 9.96 -4.55 1.56
CA VAL A 174 11.13 -3.87 0.98
C VAL A 174 11.76 -2.99 2.06
N ALA A 175 12.97 -3.35 2.47
CA ALA A 175 13.75 -2.60 3.42
C ALA A 175 14.96 -1.96 2.72
N VAL A 176 15.13 -0.66 2.90
CA VAL A 176 16.24 0.10 2.33
C VAL A 176 17.23 0.45 3.43
N GLY A 177 18.45 -0.01 3.27
CA GLY A 177 19.55 0.24 4.21
C GLY A 177 19.86 1.73 4.43
N PRO A 178 20.87 2.06 5.26
CA PRO A 178 21.20 3.44 5.56
C PRO A 178 21.74 4.14 4.31
N LEU A 179 20.99 5.15 3.84
CA LEU A 179 21.37 5.95 2.68
C LEU A 179 21.70 7.38 3.07
N GLY A 180 22.76 7.91 2.46
CA GLY A 180 23.01 9.35 2.42
C GLY A 180 22.06 10.04 1.42
N ARG A 181 21.87 11.34 1.58
CA ARG A 181 20.96 12.16 0.75
C ARG A 181 21.24 12.04 -0.75
N VAL A 182 22.51 12.12 -1.15
CA VAL A 182 22.91 12.01 -2.57
C VAL A 182 22.58 10.62 -3.13
N ARG A 183 22.80 9.56 -2.35
CA ARG A 183 22.51 8.19 -2.76
C ARG A 183 21.00 7.98 -2.91
N LEU A 184 20.20 8.52 -1.99
CA LEU A 184 18.74 8.45 -2.07
C LEU A 184 18.21 9.15 -3.33
N VAL A 185 18.71 10.37 -3.64
CA VAL A 185 18.34 11.08 -4.88
C VAL A 185 18.68 10.27 -6.12
N ARG A 186 19.84 9.61 -6.15
CA ARG A 186 20.25 8.75 -7.29
C ARG A 186 19.44 7.46 -7.39
N LEU A 187 18.98 6.92 -6.25
CA LEU A 187 18.16 5.72 -6.21
C LEU A 187 16.71 5.99 -6.66
N PHE A 188 16.21 7.21 -6.47
CA PHE A 188 14.83 7.56 -6.77
C PHE A 188 14.40 7.31 -8.24
N PRO A 189 15.17 7.71 -9.28
CA PRO A 189 14.83 7.34 -10.66
C PRO A 189 14.88 5.83 -10.94
N VAL A 190 15.69 5.09 -10.18
CA VAL A 190 15.77 3.63 -10.27
C VAL A 190 14.52 2.98 -9.66
N LEU A 191 14.04 3.54 -8.54
CA LEU A 191 12.78 3.18 -7.92
C LEU A 191 11.60 3.39 -8.88
N LEU A 192 11.51 4.58 -9.49
CA LEU A 192 10.42 4.89 -10.44
C LEU A 192 10.37 3.96 -11.67
N ARG A 193 11.49 3.32 -12.00
CA ARG A 193 11.58 2.29 -13.06
C ARG A 193 11.39 0.87 -12.55
N GLY A 194 11.08 0.68 -11.27
CA GLY A 194 10.93 -0.65 -10.65
C GLY A 194 12.21 -1.48 -10.61
N ARG A 195 13.40 -0.86 -10.72
CA ARG A 195 14.69 -1.56 -10.78
C ARG A 195 15.51 -1.49 -9.48
N HIS A 196 14.93 -0.97 -8.43
CA HIS A 196 15.61 -0.75 -7.15
C HIS A 196 15.87 -2.06 -6.37
N LEU A 197 15.05 -3.10 -6.55
CA LEU A 197 15.24 -4.39 -5.86
C LEU A 197 16.58 -5.06 -6.20
N ALA A 198 17.17 -4.74 -7.36
CA ALA A 198 18.50 -5.25 -7.75
C ALA A 198 19.68 -4.47 -7.11
N ARG A 199 19.40 -3.51 -6.23
CA ARG A 199 20.44 -2.69 -5.58
C ARG A 199 20.89 -3.33 -4.27
N PRO A 200 22.18 -3.31 -3.94
CA PRO A 200 22.70 -3.96 -2.72
C PRO A 200 22.20 -3.33 -1.42
N GLU A 201 21.72 -2.10 -1.49
CA GLU A 201 21.13 -1.40 -0.33
C GLU A 201 19.67 -1.78 -0.07
N VAL A 202 19.03 -2.51 -0.99
CA VAL A 202 17.62 -2.87 -0.92
C VAL A 202 17.49 -4.35 -0.63
N HIS A 203 16.81 -4.66 0.45
CA HIS A 203 16.49 -6.02 0.84
C HIS A 203 15.01 -6.26 0.59
N HIS A 204 14.69 -7.35 -0.08
CA HIS A 204 13.34 -7.77 -0.37
C HIS A 204 13.09 -9.16 0.19
N LEU A 205 11.97 -9.34 0.85
CA LEU A 205 11.49 -10.64 1.32
C LEU A 205 9.96 -10.68 1.24
N ARG A 206 9.40 -11.88 1.31
CA ARG A 206 7.95 -12.11 1.39
C ARG A 206 7.63 -12.76 2.73
N ALA A 207 6.54 -12.32 3.35
CA ALA A 207 6.10 -12.82 4.64
C ALA A 207 4.58 -12.72 4.78
N ARG A 208 4.00 -13.53 5.64
CA ARG A 208 2.60 -13.38 6.04
C ARG A 208 2.43 -12.37 7.17
N THR A 209 3.45 -12.25 7.98
CA THR A 209 3.48 -11.29 9.10
C THR A 209 4.86 -10.68 9.22
N VAL A 210 4.92 -9.37 9.38
CA VAL A 210 6.16 -8.67 9.67
C VAL A 210 5.96 -7.72 10.85
N THR A 211 6.86 -7.79 11.82
CA THR A 211 6.91 -6.83 12.92
C THR A 211 8.11 -5.93 12.72
N VAL A 212 7.87 -4.63 12.72
CA VAL A 212 8.91 -3.59 12.65
C VAL A 212 8.81 -2.72 13.89
N ALA A 213 9.91 -2.56 14.60
CA ALA A 213 9.95 -1.77 15.83
C ALA A 213 11.16 -0.84 15.84
N ALA A 214 10.95 0.43 16.15
CA ALA A 214 11.98 1.42 16.38
C ALA A 214 11.46 2.61 17.20
N PRO A 215 12.29 3.21 18.09
CA PRO A 215 11.95 4.48 18.72
C PRO A 215 11.70 5.56 17.65
N GLY A 216 10.56 6.24 17.74
CA GLY A 216 10.17 7.29 16.80
C GLY A 216 9.84 6.79 15.38
N LEU A 217 9.58 5.50 15.20
CA LEU A 217 8.98 4.97 13.99
C LEU A 217 7.58 5.56 13.84
N VAL A 218 7.23 5.94 12.62
CA VAL A 218 5.87 6.32 12.24
C VAL A 218 5.45 5.42 11.10
N ALA A 219 4.21 4.94 11.13
CA ALA A 219 3.62 4.10 10.09
C ALA A 219 2.43 4.80 9.43
N TYR A 220 2.37 4.71 8.12
CA TYR A 220 1.28 5.14 7.27
C TYR A 220 0.81 3.95 6.43
N ALA A 221 -0.47 3.81 6.21
CA ALA A 221 -1.05 2.81 5.32
C ALA A 221 -2.09 3.50 4.44
N ASP A 222 -2.06 3.27 3.13
CA ASP A 222 -2.91 3.94 2.12
C ASP A 222 -2.96 5.48 2.27
N GLY A 223 -1.87 6.09 2.76
CA GLY A 223 -1.76 7.54 2.97
C GLY A 223 -2.28 8.06 4.31
N GLU A 224 -2.85 7.20 5.16
CA GLU A 224 -3.34 7.55 6.50
C GLU A 224 -2.35 7.09 7.59
N ARG A 225 -2.21 7.88 8.66
CA ARG A 225 -1.37 7.51 9.79
C ARG A 225 -2.03 6.42 10.61
N VAL A 226 -1.35 5.27 10.76
CA VAL A 226 -1.90 4.08 11.43
C VAL A 226 -1.21 3.75 12.76
N GLY A 227 -0.05 4.34 13.05
CA GLY A 227 0.60 4.12 14.33
C GLY A 227 2.06 4.56 14.40
N GLU A 228 2.71 4.17 15.50
CA GLU A 228 4.07 4.52 15.80
C GLU A 228 4.79 3.44 16.63
N GLU A 229 6.13 3.52 16.72
CA GLU A 229 7.06 2.70 17.51
C GLU A 229 7.11 1.22 17.10
N THR A 230 6.05 0.45 17.34
CA THR A 230 5.98 -0.97 16.98
C THR A 230 4.73 -1.25 16.17
N CYS A 231 4.94 -1.77 14.97
CA CYS A 231 3.89 -2.14 14.05
C CYS A 231 4.03 -3.62 13.69
N THR A 232 2.97 -4.39 13.91
CA THR A 232 2.85 -5.75 13.37
C THR A 232 1.91 -5.69 12.18
N ILE A 233 2.41 -6.08 11.02
CA ILE A 233 1.70 -6.00 9.74
C ILE A 233 1.49 -7.43 9.26
N SER A 234 0.26 -7.82 9.00
CA SER A 234 -0.10 -9.16 8.57
C SER A 234 -1.03 -9.14 7.36
N VAL A 235 -1.00 -10.20 6.56
CA VAL A 235 -1.95 -10.41 5.48
C VAL A 235 -3.24 -11.01 6.04
N ARG A 236 -4.38 -10.49 5.57
CA ARG A 236 -5.69 -11.14 5.67
C ARG A 236 -6.03 -11.70 4.30
N ALA A 237 -5.78 -12.98 4.11
CA ALA A 237 -5.95 -13.64 2.82
C ALA A 237 -7.42 -13.68 2.41
N ALA A 238 -7.68 -13.39 1.11
CA ALA A 238 -9.00 -13.42 0.48
C ALA A 238 -10.08 -12.64 1.24
N ALA A 239 -9.71 -11.54 1.89
CA ALA A 239 -10.59 -10.81 2.81
C ALA A 239 -11.51 -9.80 2.12
N LEU A 240 -11.25 -9.45 0.87
CA LEU A 240 -12.08 -8.56 0.05
C LEU A 240 -12.35 -9.22 -1.31
N THR A 241 -13.60 -9.16 -1.78
CA THR A 241 -13.93 -9.61 -3.13
C THR A 241 -14.13 -8.39 -4.03
N VAL A 242 -13.37 -8.33 -5.15
CA VAL A 242 -13.46 -7.24 -6.13
C VAL A 242 -13.95 -7.82 -7.47
N MET A 243 -14.87 -7.11 -8.13
CA MET A 243 -15.30 -7.47 -9.48
C MET A 243 -14.24 -7.07 -10.49
N THR A 244 -13.76 -8.04 -11.28
CA THR A 244 -12.68 -7.84 -12.27
C THR A 244 -13.06 -8.46 -13.61
N ASP A 245 -12.33 -8.09 -14.67
CA ASP A 245 -12.49 -8.70 -15.99
C ASP A 245 -11.89 -10.13 -16.01
N ALA A 246 -12.61 -11.06 -16.65
CA ALA A 246 -12.18 -12.45 -16.82
C ALA A 246 -10.85 -12.59 -17.57
N GLU A 247 -10.65 -11.79 -18.61
CA GLU A 247 -9.49 -11.91 -19.51
C GLU A 247 -8.16 -11.47 -18.84
N ARG A 248 -8.22 -10.66 -17.79
CA ARG A 248 -7.03 -10.12 -17.10
C ARG A 248 -6.53 -10.98 -15.95
N ARG A 249 -7.27 -12.00 -15.57
CA ARG A 249 -6.88 -12.95 -14.52
C ARG A 249 -5.62 -13.73 -14.86
N ASP A 250 -5.40 -14.02 -16.15
CA ASP A 250 -4.33 -14.91 -16.63
C ASP A 250 -3.03 -14.15 -16.98
N ALA A 251 -3.03 -12.82 -17.01
CA ALA A 251 -1.88 -12.01 -17.38
C ALA A 251 -0.81 -11.92 -16.28
N HIS A 252 -1.14 -12.23 -15.03
CA HIS A 252 -0.20 -12.18 -13.88
C HIS A 252 0.39 -13.54 -13.51
N VAL A 253 -0.02 -14.63 -14.19
CA VAL A 253 0.47 -16.01 -13.94
C VAL A 253 1.60 -16.41 -14.89
N ARG A 254 2.09 -15.50 -15.76
CA ARG A 254 3.20 -15.80 -16.70
C ARG A 254 4.46 -15.01 -16.39
#